data_ff8e5dd51b0751ff8a4bce9feb664b72
#
_entry.id   ff8e5dd51b0751ff8a4bce9feb664b72
#
_cell.length_a   1.000
_cell.length_b   1.000
_cell.length_c   1.000
_cell.angle_alpha   90.00
_cell.angle_beta   90.00
_cell.angle_gamma   90.00
#
_symmetry.space_group_name_H-M   'P 1'
#
loop_
_entity.id
_entity.type
_entity.pdbx_description
1 polymer ?
#
loop_
_entity_poly.entity_id
_entity_poly.type
_entity_poly.pdbx_seq_one_letter_code
_entity_poly.pdbx_strand_id
1 'polypeptide(L)'
;MYKNLTYLLKHSAVILVILFFVRICFAIAFVPMGLIGGNLTVLPRLLFNVLRFDMQVVCYVLLLPTVLTFVFAALRKPWTDRVLSRFRKVYYAIVNILILALSGIDLGFFSNFNSHINLTFFDFFNEGPMSLIQAIWEEYHCVYEGLAFLLLSLLILYVIRRIESDRSLSCHPNCSLGGQKTSRCQLIKLSTIILLYIAFVVIGMRGSVWRFPLQIEDTFVSNQKLLNDLVPNAIYMLKKACKEKAKAFKVES
;
A
#
# COMPACT_ATOMS: atom_id res chain seq x y z
N MET A 1 19.10 -5.38 -14.59
CA MET A 1 17.63 -5.37 -14.60
C MET A 1 17.04 -6.23 -13.49
N TYR A 2 17.41 -7.49 -13.32
CA TYR A 2 16.95 -8.36 -12.21
C TYR A 2 17.08 -7.72 -10.82
N LYS A 3 18.22 -7.10 -10.51
CA LYS A 3 18.45 -6.42 -9.23
C LYS A 3 17.39 -5.35 -8.95
N ASN A 4 17.03 -4.54 -9.96
CA ASN A 4 16.02 -3.49 -9.79
C ASN A 4 14.63 -4.08 -9.49
N LEU A 5 14.26 -5.18 -10.13
CA LEU A 5 13.02 -5.89 -9.88
C LEU A 5 12.95 -6.44 -8.43
N THR A 6 14.06 -7.01 -7.94
CA THR A 6 14.16 -7.48 -6.56
C THR A 6 13.94 -6.36 -5.54
N TYR A 7 14.45 -5.14 -5.80
CA TYR A 7 14.19 -3.99 -4.92
C TYR A 7 12.74 -3.55 -4.93
N LEU A 8 12.08 -3.56 -6.10
CA LEU A 8 10.64 -3.29 -6.18
C LEU A 8 9.83 -4.29 -5.36
N LEU A 9 10.17 -5.59 -5.44
CA LEU A 9 9.52 -6.64 -4.64
C LEU A 9 9.80 -6.50 -3.13
N LYS A 10 11.00 -6.11 -2.71
CA LYS A 10 11.30 -5.83 -1.30
C LYS A 10 10.45 -4.68 -0.76
N HIS A 11 10.30 -3.60 -1.53
CA HIS A 11 9.46 -2.47 -1.13
C HIS A 11 7.97 -2.84 -1.10
N SER A 12 7.48 -3.67 -2.03
CA SER A 12 6.11 -4.16 -1.99
C SER A 12 5.83 -5.01 -0.74
N ALA A 13 6.80 -5.83 -0.33
CA ALA A 13 6.69 -6.59 0.91
C ALA A 13 6.59 -5.68 2.15
N VAL A 14 7.34 -4.57 2.19
CA VAL A 14 7.24 -3.58 3.29
C VAL A 14 5.83 -3.00 3.38
N ILE A 15 5.24 -2.60 2.23
CA ILE A 15 3.87 -2.07 2.19
C ILE A 15 2.86 -3.10 2.69
N LEU A 16 2.97 -4.36 2.25
CA LEU A 16 2.09 -5.44 2.71
C LEU A 16 2.21 -5.67 4.22
N VAL A 17 3.43 -5.64 4.77
CA VAL A 17 3.65 -5.78 6.21
C VAL A 17 2.99 -4.63 6.98
N ILE A 18 3.08 -3.39 6.50
CA ILE A 18 2.43 -2.23 7.13
C ILE A 18 0.91 -2.40 7.11
N LEU A 19 0.32 -2.72 5.95
CA LEU A 19 -1.12 -2.91 5.82
C LEU A 19 -1.62 -4.06 6.71
N PHE A 20 -0.88 -5.16 6.77
CA PHE A 20 -1.21 -6.30 7.62
C PHE A 20 -1.10 -5.95 9.12
N PHE A 21 -0.06 -5.20 9.50
CA PHE A 21 0.10 -4.72 10.88
C PHE A 21 -1.08 -3.84 11.32
N VAL A 22 -1.46 -2.86 10.51
CA VAL A 22 -2.63 -2.01 10.77
C VAL A 22 -3.90 -2.84 10.96
N ARG A 23 -4.06 -3.89 10.15
CA ARG A 23 -5.21 -4.78 10.22
C ARG A 23 -5.25 -5.62 11.48
N ILE A 24 -4.08 -6.04 11.98
CA ILE A 24 -3.96 -6.68 13.29
C ILE A 24 -4.36 -5.69 14.39
N CYS A 25 -3.89 -4.45 14.33
CA CYS A 25 -4.28 -3.41 15.28
C CYS A 25 -5.81 -3.20 15.27
N PHE A 26 -6.43 -3.12 14.10
CA PHE A 26 -7.87 -3.02 13.95
C PHE A 26 -8.59 -4.24 14.58
N ALA A 27 -8.14 -5.45 14.28
CA ALA A 27 -8.74 -6.66 14.81
C ALA A 27 -8.67 -6.71 16.35
N ILE A 28 -7.53 -6.33 16.93
CA ILE A 28 -7.35 -6.31 18.39
C ILE A 28 -8.22 -5.23 19.04
N ALA A 29 -8.34 -4.06 18.41
CA ALA A 29 -9.07 -2.93 18.97
C ALA A 29 -10.60 -3.09 18.89
N PHE A 30 -11.14 -3.65 17.80
CA PHE A 30 -12.56 -3.58 17.49
C PHE A 30 -13.26 -4.94 17.36
N VAL A 31 -12.52 -6.05 17.15
CA VAL A 31 -13.15 -7.35 16.92
C VAL A 31 -13.04 -8.25 18.15
N PRO A 32 -14.17 -8.62 18.79
CA PRO A 32 -14.14 -9.57 19.91
C PRO A 32 -13.54 -10.92 19.50
N MET A 33 -12.64 -11.46 20.33
CA MET A 33 -11.99 -12.77 20.07
C MET A 33 -12.98 -13.91 19.86
N GLY A 34 -14.12 -13.90 20.58
CA GLY A 34 -15.21 -14.88 20.42
C GLY A 34 -15.84 -14.85 19.03
N LEU A 35 -15.89 -13.67 18.38
CA LEU A 35 -16.43 -13.56 17.03
C LEU A 35 -15.53 -14.24 16.00
N ILE A 36 -14.22 -14.11 16.16
CA ILE A 36 -13.23 -14.79 15.29
C ILE A 36 -13.32 -16.30 15.50
N GLY A 37 -13.34 -16.77 16.78
CA GLY A 37 -13.43 -18.18 17.12
C GLY A 37 -14.70 -18.85 16.62
N GLY A 38 -15.84 -18.16 16.65
CA GLY A 38 -17.13 -18.68 16.14
C GLY A 38 -17.24 -18.72 14.60
N ASN A 39 -16.32 -18.06 13.86
CA ASN A 39 -16.39 -17.91 12.41
C ASN A 39 -15.11 -18.39 11.68
N LEU A 40 -14.43 -19.40 12.21
CA LEU A 40 -13.18 -19.93 11.64
C LEU A 40 -13.31 -20.36 10.17
N THR A 41 -14.48 -20.82 9.75
CA THR A 41 -14.76 -21.22 8.36
C THR A 41 -14.72 -20.05 7.37
N VAL A 42 -14.96 -18.83 7.84
CA VAL A 42 -14.94 -17.60 7.02
C VAL A 42 -13.53 -17.05 6.87
N LEU A 43 -12.60 -17.38 7.79
CA LEU A 43 -11.25 -16.83 7.82
C LEU A 43 -10.48 -16.98 6.50
N PRO A 44 -10.46 -18.14 5.83
CA PRO A 44 -9.72 -18.26 4.55
C PRO A 44 -10.25 -17.31 3.48
N ARG A 45 -11.57 -17.14 3.38
CA ARG A 45 -12.21 -16.22 2.44
C ARG A 45 -11.91 -14.77 2.82
N LEU A 46 -11.95 -14.43 4.11
CA LEU A 46 -11.60 -13.12 4.63
C LEU A 46 -10.15 -12.77 4.27
N LEU A 47 -9.17 -13.63 4.61
CA LEU A 47 -7.75 -13.41 4.32
C LEU A 47 -7.47 -13.28 2.82
N PHE A 48 -8.14 -14.08 2.00
CA PHE A 48 -8.01 -13.98 0.55
C PHE A 48 -8.47 -12.60 0.02
N ASN A 49 -9.63 -12.11 0.48
CA ASN A 49 -10.12 -10.80 0.07
C ASN A 49 -9.28 -9.67 0.64
N VAL A 50 -8.84 -9.76 1.90
CA VAL A 50 -7.86 -8.86 2.50
C VAL A 50 -6.63 -8.72 1.59
N LEU A 51 -6.04 -9.84 1.19
CA LEU A 51 -4.87 -9.83 0.31
C LEU A 51 -5.15 -9.18 -1.05
N ARG A 52 -6.35 -9.38 -1.62
CA ARG A 52 -6.75 -8.74 -2.89
C ARG A 52 -6.79 -7.21 -2.76
N PHE A 53 -7.39 -6.68 -1.68
CA PHE A 53 -7.45 -5.24 -1.43
C PHE A 53 -6.06 -4.64 -1.20
N ASP A 54 -5.20 -5.33 -0.44
CA ASP A 54 -3.85 -4.86 -0.14
C ASP A 54 -2.94 -4.94 -1.38
N MET A 55 -3.05 -6.01 -2.17
CA MET A 55 -2.33 -6.15 -3.44
C MET A 55 -2.73 -5.08 -4.44
N GLN A 56 -3.97 -4.62 -4.44
CA GLN A 56 -4.41 -3.53 -5.30
C GLN A 56 -3.63 -2.25 -4.97
N VAL A 57 -3.51 -1.89 -3.69
CA VAL A 57 -2.73 -0.71 -3.25
C VAL A 57 -1.27 -0.86 -3.63
N VAL A 58 -0.66 -2.01 -3.34
CA VAL A 58 0.73 -2.31 -3.69
C VAL A 58 0.98 -2.12 -5.18
N CYS A 59 0.11 -2.65 -6.05
CA CYS A 59 0.27 -2.55 -7.50
C CYS A 59 0.12 -1.12 -8.03
N TYR A 60 -0.78 -0.31 -7.45
CA TYR A 60 -0.85 1.12 -7.78
C TYR A 60 0.43 1.86 -7.38
N VAL A 61 0.96 1.58 -6.18
CA VAL A 61 2.21 2.19 -5.70
C VAL A 61 3.40 1.75 -6.55
N LEU A 62 3.46 0.50 -6.98
CA LEU A 62 4.53 -0.03 -7.82
C LEU A 62 4.55 0.53 -9.24
N LEU A 63 3.43 1.04 -9.75
CA LEU A 63 3.33 1.48 -11.14
C LEU A 63 4.40 2.52 -11.50
N LEU A 64 4.49 3.61 -10.74
CA LEU A 64 5.42 4.70 -11.01
C LEU A 64 6.90 4.28 -10.94
N PRO A 65 7.38 3.63 -9.87
CA PRO A 65 8.76 3.14 -9.82
C PRO A 65 9.09 2.11 -10.90
N THR A 66 8.10 1.30 -11.31
CA THR A 66 8.27 0.32 -12.40
C THR A 66 8.50 1.03 -13.72
N VAL A 67 7.62 1.96 -14.10
CA VAL A 67 7.76 2.74 -15.35
C VAL A 67 9.11 3.45 -15.39
N LEU A 68 9.50 4.14 -14.31
CA LEU A 68 10.80 4.81 -14.25
C LEU A 68 11.97 3.84 -14.34
N THR A 69 11.86 2.65 -13.74
CA THR A 69 12.90 1.61 -13.84
C THR A 69 13.10 1.17 -15.29
N PHE A 70 12.01 0.99 -16.06
CA PHE A 70 12.10 0.61 -17.47
C PHE A 70 12.64 1.76 -18.34
N VAL A 71 12.18 2.99 -18.13
CA VAL A 71 12.68 4.18 -18.85
C VAL A 71 14.19 4.36 -18.63
N PHE A 72 14.65 4.30 -17.38
CA PHE A 72 16.07 4.45 -17.08
C PHE A 72 16.92 3.25 -17.55
N ALA A 73 16.36 2.05 -17.55
CA ALA A 73 17.04 0.90 -18.13
C ALA A 73 17.23 1.03 -19.66
N ALA A 74 16.30 1.68 -20.36
CA ALA A 74 16.42 1.97 -21.80
C ALA A 74 17.50 3.03 -22.10
N LEU A 75 17.69 4.03 -21.21
CA LEU A 75 18.67 5.10 -21.37
C LEU A 75 20.14 4.65 -21.23
N ARG A 76 20.43 3.50 -20.60
CA ARG A 76 21.74 2.86 -20.42
C ARG A 76 22.88 3.77 -19.93
N LYS A 77 22.58 4.86 -19.20
CA LYS A 77 23.57 5.79 -18.69
C LYS A 77 24.02 5.43 -17.26
N PRO A 78 25.30 5.60 -16.88
CA PRO A 78 25.81 5.15 -15.57
C PRO A 78 25.23 5.94 -14.37
N TRP A 79 24.73 7.17 -14.60
CA TRP A 79 24.13 7.98 -13.55
C TRP A 79 22.67 7.59 -13.23
N THR A 80 21.98 6.88 -14.14
CA THR A 80 20.56 6.52 -14.00
C THR A 80 20.31 5.67 -12.77
N ASP A 81 21.22 4.79 -12.42
CA ASP A 81 21.09 3.91 -11.25
C ASP A 81 21.12 4.68 -9.92
N ARG A 82 21.95 5.74 -9.82
CA ARG A 82 22.01 6.60 -8.62
C ARG A 82 20.73 7.44 -8.46
N VAL A 83 20.26 8.01 -9.56
CA VAL A 83 19.03 8.81 -9.57
C VAL A 83 17.83 7.93 -9.19
N LEU A 84 17.72 6.75 -9.80
CA LEU A 84 16.65 5.79 -9.53
C LEU A 84 16.64 5.32 -8.06
N SER A 85 17.82 5.07 -7.47
CA SER A 85 17.91 4.70 -6.06
C SER A 85 17.48 5.83 -5.12
N ARG A 86 17.91 7.09 -5.40
CA ARG A 86 17.46 8.26 -4.62
C ARG A 86 15.95 8.45 -4.74
N PHE A 87 15.42 8.38 -5.95
CA PHE A 87 13.99 8.49 -6.22
C PHE A 87 13.21 7.45 -5.41
N ARG A 88 13.60 6.16 -5.48
CA ARG A 88 12.91 5.10 -4.75
C ARG A 88 12.94 5.32 -3.25
N LYS A 89 14.08 5.73 -2.66
CA LYS A 89 14.18 6.05 -1.22
C LYS A 89 13.15 7.09 -0.80
N VAL A 90 13.11 8.21 -1.51
CA VAL A 90 12.19 9.32 -1.20
C VAL A 90 10.74 8.91 -1.46
N TYR A 91 10.48 8.32 -2.61
CA TYR A 91 9.14 7.90 -3.01
C TYR A 91 8.53 6.92 -2.01
N TYR A 92 9.25 5.81 -1.70
CA TYR A 92 8.72 4.82 -0.75
C TYR A 92 8.68 5.34 0.68
N ALA A 93 9.57 6.25 1.08
CA ALA A 93 9.48 6.91 2.37
C ALA A 93 8.17 7.71 2.49
N ILE A 94 7.88 8.57 1.51
CA ILE A 94 6.66 9.37 1.48
C ILE A 94 5.41 8.47 1.43
N VAL A 95 5.38 7.51 0.51
CA VAL A 95 4.20 6.65 0.32
C VAL A 95 3.91 5.80 1.56
N ASN A 96 4.91 5.18 2.19
CA ASN A 96 4.68 4.36 3.38
C ASN A 96 4.22 5.20 4.58
N ILE A 97 4.77 6.42 4.75
CA ILE A 97 4.31 7.34 5.81
C ILE A 97 2.86 7.78 5.55
N LEU A 98 2.50 8.08 4.29
CA LEU A 98 1.13 8.41 3.92
C LEU A 98 0.16 7.23 4.15
N ILE A 99 0.56 6.00 3.80
CA ILE A 99 -0.24 4.79 4.06
C ILE A 99 -0.47 4.63 5.58
N LEU A 100 0.58 4.79 6.38
CA LEU A 100 0.49 4.69 7.83
C LEU A 100 -0.41 5.80 8.42
N ALA A 101 -0.24 7.05 7.98
CA ALA A 101 -1.05 8.19 8.42
C ALA A 101 -2.54 7.99 8.08
N LEU A 102 -2.85 7.65 6.82
CA LEU A 102 -4.23 7.38 6.41
C LEU A 102 -4.85 6.21 7.17
N SER A 103 -4.08 5.19 7.45
CA SER A 103 -4.55 4.05 8.25
C SER A 103 -4.81 4.43 9.71
N GLY A 104 -3.98 5.29 10.30
CA GLY A 104 -4.22 5.84 11.63
C GLY A 104 -5.49 6.70 11.68
N ILE A 105 -5.68 7.58 10.70
CA ILE A 105 -6.90 8.40 10.57
C ILE A 105 -8.15 7.50 10.45
N ASP A 106 -8.08 6.43 9.65
CA ASP A 106 -9.19 5.51 9.46
C ASP A 106 -9.53 4.73 10.75
N LEU A 107 -8.52 4.31 11.52
CA LEU A 107 -8.70 3.69 12.83
C LEU A 107 -9.39 4.65 13.82
N GLY A 108 -8.92 5.90 13.89
CA GLY A 108 -9.55 6.92 14.72
C GLY A 108 -10.98 7.23 14.28
N PHE A 109 -11.23 7.35 12.98
CA PHE A 109 -12.57 7.55 12.45
C PHE A 109 -13.50 6.37 12.79
N PHE A 110 -12.99 5.13 12.67
CA PHE A 110 -13.76 3.94 13.01
C PHE A 110 -14.12 3.89 14.51
N SER A 111 -13.21 4.31 15.38
CA SER A 111 -13.45 4.38 16.83
C SER A 111 -14.68 5.23 17.18
N ASN A 112 -14.87 6.35 16.50
CA ASN A 112 -15.97 7.28 16.80
C ASN A 112 -17.25 6.98 16.03
N PHE A 113 -17.14 6.54 14.78
CA PHE A 113 -18.29 6.39 13.87
C PHE A 113 -18.70 4.95 13.60
N ASN A 114 -17.98 3.95 14.13
CA ASN A 114 -18.19 2.54 13.82
C ASN A 114 -18.26 2.25 12.31
N SER A 115 -17.55 3.05 11.51
CA SER A 115 -17.46 2.92 10.05
C SER A 115 -16.12 3.45 9.56
N HIS A 116 -15.60 2.88 8.48
CA HIS A 116 -14.43 3.41 7.79
C HIS A 116 -14.70 4.78 7.17
N ILE A 117 -13.63 5.46 6.76
CA ILE A 117 -13.68 6.74 6.02
C ILE A 117 -14.74 6.66 4.91
N ASN A 118 -15.71 7.55 4.96
CA ASN A 118 -16.83 7.67 4.03
C ASN A 118 -17.10 9.14 3.67
N LEU A 119 -18.24 9.44 3.07
CA LEU A 119 -18.61 10.80 2.67
C LEU A 119 -18.60 11.79 3.84
N THR A 120 -19.09 11.38 5.01
CA THR A 120 -19.15 12.20 6.24
C THR A 120 -17.76 12.69 6.68
N PHE A 121 -16.69 11.95 6.36
CA PHE A 121 -15.32 12.39 6.63
C PHE A 121 -15.00 13.76 6.00
N PHE A 122 -15.58 14.05 4.84
CA PHE A 122 -15.36 15.34 4.17
C PHE A 122 -16.18 16.49 4.78
N ASP A 123 -17.26 16.18 5.49
CA ASP A 123 -18.11 17.20 6.11
C ASP A 123 -17.38 17.87 7.27
N PHE A 124 -16.51 17.12 7.99
CA PHE A 124 -15.64 17.68 9.03
C PHE A 124 -14.69 18.78 8.52
N PHE A 125 -14.27 18.71 7.27
CA PHE A 125 -13.45 19.79 6.70
C PHE A 125 -14.27 21.03 6.36
N ASN A 126 -15.58 20.89 6.21
CA ASN A 126 -16.47 22.01 5.92
C ASN A 126 -16.89 22.75 7.22
N GLU A 127 -16.93 22.06 8.36
CA GLU A 127 -17.31 22.64 9.67
C GLU A 127 -16.18 23.46 10.32
N GLY A 128 -14.98 23.43 9.77
CA GLY A 128 -13.80 24.19 10.18
C GLY A 128 -12.68 23.30 10.72
N PRO A 129 -11.46 23.46 10.19
CA PRO A 129 -10.33 22.60 10.57
C PRO A 129 -9.89 22.75 12.03
N MET A 130 -10.20 23.89 12.65
CA MET A 130 -9.79 24.18 14.03
C MET A 130 -10.64 23.43 15.05
N SER A 131 -11.95 23.30 14.82
CA SER A 131 -12.86 22.51 15.66
C SER A 131 -12.50 21.02 15.61
N LEU A 132 -12.11 20.52 14.43
CA LEU A 132 -11.63 19.16 14.24
C LEU A 132 -10.34 18.90 15.04
N ILE A 133 -9.35 19.79 14.95
CA ILE A 133 -8.09 19.67 15.69
C ILE A 133 -8.35 19.68 17.20
N GLN A 134 -9.24 20.52 17.67
CA GLN A 134 -9.59 20.62 19.09
C GLN A 134 -10.29 19.35 19.57
N ALA A 135 -11.27 18.83 18.82
CA ALA A 135 -11.94 17.57 19.15
C ALA A 135 -10.98 16.38 19.18
N ILE A 136 -10.07 16.29 18.21
CA ILE A 136 -9.02 15.26 18.18
C ILE A 136 -8.12 15.37 19.42
N TRP A 137 -7.73 16.59 19.81
CA TRP A 137 -6.85 16.81 20.97
C TRP A 137 -7.51 16.45 22.29
N GLU A 138 -8.80 16.74 22.46
CA GLU A 138 -9.55 16.46 23.69
C GLU A 138 -9.94 15.00 23.85
N GLU A 139 -10.26 14.31 22.72
CA GLU A 139 -10.84 12.96 22.75
C GLU A 139 -9.80 11.85 22.61
N TYR A 140 -8.66 12.13 21.96
CA TYR A 140 -7.62 11.14 21.70
C TYR A 140 -6.39 11.35 22.61
N HIS A 141 -5.76 10.24 22.96
CA HIS A 141 -4.44 10.26 23.59
C HIS A 141 -3.36 10.62 22.56
N CYS A 142 -3.51 11.78 21.90
CA CYS A 142 -2.69 12.23 20.76
C CYS A 142 -1.18 12.11 20.98
N VAL A 143 -0.73 12.25 22.23
CA VAL A 143 0.70 12.13 22.55
C VAL A 143 1.20 10.70 22.37
N TYR A 144 0.46 9.68 22.84
CA TYR A 144 0.85 8.28 22.73
C TYR A 144 0.72 7.78 21.28
N GLU A 145 -0.37 8.15 20.60
CA GLU A 145 -0.59 7.79 19.21
C GLU A 145 0.42 8.48 18.28
N GLY A 146 0.72 9.77 18.53
CA GLY A 146 1.75 10.51 17.82
C GLY A 146 3.14 9.92 18.02
N LEU A 147 3.47 9.49 19.24
CA LEU A 147 4.74 8.82 19.53
C LEU A 147 4.84 7.47 18.82
N ALA A 148 3.78 6.66 18.87
CA ALA A 148 3.72 5.39 18.16
C ALA A 148 3.87 5.59 16.63
N PHE A 149 3.17 6.57 16.05
CA PHE A 149 3.31 6.94 14.65
C PHE A 149 4.73 7.36 14.29
N LEU A 150 5.37 8.17 15.13
CA LEU A 150 6.75 8.62 14.93
C LEU A 150 7.74 7.44 14.98
N LEU A 151 7.62 6.56 15.96
CA LEU A 151 8.48 5.38 16.08
C LEU A 151 8.32 4.43 14.89
N LEU A 152 7.08 4.16 14.47
CA LEU A 152 6.81 3.34 13.29
C LEU A 152 7.34 4.00 12.01
N SER A 153 7.20 5.31 11.88
CA SER A 153 7.74 6.05 10.73
C SER A 153 9.27 5.97 10.68
N LEU A 154 9.96 6.12 11.82
CA LEU A 154 11.40 5.96 11.91
C LEU A 154 11.86 4.55 11.58
N LEU A 155 11.14 3.54 12.06
CA LEU A 155 11.40 2.13 11.71
C LEU A 155 11.26 1.89 10.21
N ILE A 156 10.21 2.38 9.59
CA ILE A 156 9.98 2.29 8.14
C ILE A 156 11.13 2.96 7.37
N LEU A 157 11.52 4.17 7.77
CA LEU A 157 12.64 4.88 7.14
C LEU A 157 13.96 4.11 7.28
N TYR A 158 14.21 3.51 8.44
CA TYR A 158 15.37 2.64 8.66
C TYR A 158 15.36 1.44 7.71
N VAL A 159 14.24 0.72 7.60
CA VAL A 159 14.09 -0.44 6.71
C VAL A 159 14.30 -0.05 5.26
N ILE A 160 13.71 1.06 4.79
CA ILE A 160 13.88 1.56 3.41
C ILE A 160 15.36 1.89 3.15
N ARG A 161 16.03 2.57 4.07
CA ARG A 161 17.47 2.87 3.97
C ARG A 161 18.30 1.59 3.92
N ARG A 162 17.97 0.60 4.71
CA ARG A 162 18.67 -0.70 4.73
C ARG A 162 18.52 -1.43 3.40
N ILE A 163 17.31 -1.53 2.87
CA ILE A 163 17.04 -2.15 1.57
C ILE A 163 17.88 -1.52 0.45
N GLU A 164 17.95 -0.20 0.40
CA GLU A 164 18.69 0.51 -0.66
C GLU A 164 20.21 0.59 -0.39
N SER A 165 20.67 0.45 0.87
CA SER A 165 22.10 0.41 1.22
C SER A 165 22.76 -0.88 0.74
N ASP A 166 22.08 -2.02 0.82
CA ASP A 166 22.59 -3.31 0.35
C ASP A 166 22.97 -3.28 -1.15
N ARG A 167 22.40 -2.33 -1.90
CA ARG A 167 22.74 -2.10 -3.30
C ARG A 167 24.12 -1.48 -3.49
N SER A 168 24.53 -0.56 -2.63
CA SER A 168 25.83 0.13 -2.74
C SER A 168 27.00 -0.82 -2.53
N LEU A 169 26.84 -1.83 -1.69
CA LEU A 169 27.83 -2.87 -1.42
C LEU A 169 27.94 -3.89 -2.56
N SER A 170 26.87 -4.07 -3.35
CA SER A 170 26.85 -5.03 -4.48
C SER A 170 27.37 -4.47 -5.81
N CYS A 171 27.65 -3.17 -5.88
CA CYS A 171 28.31 -2.53 -7.02
C CYS A 171 29.82 -2.50 -6.82
N HIS A 172 30.50 -3.66 -6.90
CA HIS A 172 31.94 -3.69 -7.09
C HIS A 172 32.28 -3.08 -8.46
N PRO A 173 33.26 -2.16 -8.53
CA PRO A 173 33.68 -1.50 -9.78
C PRO A 173 34.34 -2.44 -10.80
N ASN A 174 34.50 -3.71 -10.50
CA ASN A 174 35.21 -4.72 -11.33
C ASN A 174 34.26 -5.57 -12.20
N CYS A 175 33.02 -5.13 -12.51
CA CYS A 175 32.37 -5.65 -13.72
C CYS A 175 32.97 -4.93 -14.94
N SER A 176 34.18 -5.31 -15.31
CA SER A 176 34.78 -5.06 -16.62
C SER A 176 33.71 -5.31 -17.69
N LEU A 177 33.58 -4.35 -18.58
CA LEU A 177 32.88 -4.41 -19.87
C LEU A 177 33.55 -5.49 -20.79
N GLY A 178 33.61 -6.72 -20.32
CA GLY A 178 33.80 -7.86 -21.16
C GLY A 178 32.50 -8.10 -21.90
N GLY A 179 32.48 -7.90 -23.21
CA GLY A 179 31.35 -8.12 -24.09
C GLY A 179 30.85 -9.55 -24.06
N GLN A 180 30.14 -9.91 -22.98
CA GLN A 180 29.44 -11.18 -22.89
C GLN A 180 28.23 -11.07 -23.83
N LYS A 181 28.35 -11.65 -25.04
CA LYS A 181 27.24 -11.87 -25.96
C LYS A 181 26.12 -12.52 -25.15
N THR A 182 25.09 -11.74 -24.79
CA THR A 182 23.92 -12.25 -24.08
C THR A 182 23.31 -13.36 -24.92
N SER A 183 23.37 -14.60 -24.44
CA SER A 183 22.78 -15.73 -25.14
C SER A 183 21.32 -15.48 -25.43
N ARG A 184 20.81 -15.84 -26.61
CA ARG A 184 19.37 -15.70 -26.96
C ARG A 184 18.48 -16.27 -25.86
N CYS A 185 18.88 -17.34 -25.21
CA CYS A 185 18.19 -17.96 -24.09
C CYS A 185 18.08 -17.02 -22.85
N GLN A 186 19.12 -16.22 -22.56
CA GLN A 186 19.10 -15.23 -21.47
C GLN A 186 18.17 -14.04 -21.79
N LEU A 187 18.11 -13.61 -23.05
CA LEU A 187 17.19 -12.56 -23.49
C LEU A 187 15.74 -13.03 -23.40
N ILE A 188 15.43 -14.26 -23.83
CA ILE A 188 14.09 -14.84 -23.73
C ILE A 188 13.66 -14.94 -22.26
N LYS A 189 14.51 -15.49 -21.37
CA LYS A 189 14.22 -15.57 -19.92
C LYS A 189 13.94 -14.20 -19.31
N LEU A 190 14.74 -13.19 -19.67
CA LEU A 190 14.56 -11.83 -19.17
C LEU A 190 13.22 -11.22 -19.64
N SER A 191 12.89 -11.35 -20.95
CA SER A 191 11.64 -10.83 -21.49
C SER A 191 10.42 -11.52 -20.90
N THR A 192 10.48 -12.83 -20.67
CA THR A 192 9.39 -13.58 -20.00
C THR A 192 9.15 -13.09 -18.57
N ILE A 193 10.22 -12.88 -17.78
CA ILE A 193 10.09 -12.38 -16.41
C ILE A 193 9.50 -10.97 -16.38
N ILE A 194 9.90 -10.10 -17.31
CA ILE A 194 9.36 -8.75 -17.43
C ILE A 194 7.86 -8.80 -17.78
N LEU A 195 7.48 -9.65 -18.75
CA LEU A 195 6.09 -9.82 -19.16
C LEU A 195 5.23 -10.32 -17.99
N LEU A 196 5.69 -11.34 -17.27
CA LEU A 196 5.00 -11.85 -16.09
C LEU A 196 4.88 -10.80 -14.98
N TYR A 197 5.91 -9.98 -14.77
CA TYR A 197 5.86 -8.89 -13.79
C TYR A 197 4.86 -7.81 -14.18
N ILE A 198 4.84 -7.40 -15.45
CA ILE A 198 3.86 -6.42 -15.95
C ILE A 198 2.45 -6.99 -15.82
N ALA A 199 2.23 -8.23 -16.21
CA ALA A 199 0.94 -8.91 -16.06
C ALA A 199 0.49 -8.94 -14.58
N PHE A 200 1.41 -9.26 -13.66
CA PHE A 200 1.15 -9.24 -12.23
C PHE A 200 0.71 -7.85 -11.74
N VAL A 201 1.42 -6.78 -12.13
CA VAL A 201 1.07 -5.40 -11.74
C VAL A 201 -0.30 -5.01 -12.31
N VAL A 202 -0.57 -5.30 -13.58
CA VAL A 202 -1.86 -4.96 -14.23
C VAL A 202 -3.03 -5.72 -13.59
N ILE A 203 -2.88 -7.02 -13.37
CA ILE A 203 -3.91 -7.85 -12.72
C ILE A 203 -4.12 -7.38 -11.27
N GLY A 204 -3.05 -7.09 -10.55
CA GLY A 204 -3.12 -6.60 -9.18
C GLY A 204 -3.79 -5.24 -9.06
N MET A 205 -3.54 -4.29 -9.97
CA MET A 205 -4.25 -3.01 -10.00
C MET A 205 -5.75 -3.18 -10.20
N ARG A 206 -6.16 -4.17 -11.00
CA ARG A 206 -7.57 -4.50 -11.17
C ARG A 206 -8.16 -5.16 -9.92
N GLY A 207 -7.32 -5.82 -9.11
CA GLY A 207 -7.71 -6.53 -7.88
C GLY A 207 -8.56 -7.78 -8.12
N SER A 208 -8.79 -8.15 -9.38
CA SER A 208 -9.57 -9.33 -9.76
C SER A 208 -9.13 -9.87 -11.12
N VAL A 209 -9.06 -11.19 -11.22
CA VAL A 209 -8.88 -11.92 -12.49
C VAL A 209 -10.22 -12.13 -13.21
N TRP A 210 -11.34 -12.00 -12.48
CA TRP A 210 -12.69 -12.21 -12.98
C TRP A 210 -13.23 -11.01 -13.76
N ARG A 211 -14.45 -11.14 -14.28
CA ARG A 211 -15.10 -10.17 -15.17
C ARG A 211 -15.18 -8.75 -14.60
N PHE A 212 -15.43 -8.63 -13.30
CA PHE A 212 -15.56 -7.33 -12.63
C PHE A 212 -14.30 -6.98 -11.83
N PRO A 213 -13.89 -5.67 -11.81
CA PRO A 213 -12.84 -5.20 -10.93
C PRO A 213 -13.28 -5.30 -9.46
N LEU A 214 -12.33 -5.18 -8.53
CA LEU A 214 -12.60 -5.21 -7.10
C LEU A 214 -13.61 -4.13 -6.70
N GLN A 215 -14.68 -4.54 -6.01
CA GLN A 215 -15.77 -3.68 -5.55
C GLN A 215 -15.96 -3.82 -4.04
N ILE A 216 -16.79 -2.93 -3.45
CA ILE A 216 -17.07 -2.97 -2.02
C ILE A 216 -17.86 -4.22 -1.63
N GLU A 217 -18.63 -4.78 -2.55
CA GLU A 217 -19.39 -6.02 -2.37
C GLU A 217 -18.48 -7.22 -2.09
N ASP A 218 -17.22 -7.18 -2.53
CA ASP A 218 -16.21 -8.19 -2.23
C ASP A 218 -15.80 -8.20 -0.74
N THR A 219 -16.15 -7.15 0.03
CA THR A 219 -15.91 -7.11 1.48
C THR A 219 -16.92 -7.94 2.29
N PHE A 220 -18.09 -8.26 1.72
CA PHE A 220 -19.12 -9.06 2.38
C PHE A 220 -18.73 -10.55 2.39
N VAL A 221 -17.92 -10.94 3.36
CA VAL A 221 -17.44 -12.31 3.55
C VAL A 221 -18.27 -13.09 4.56
N SER A 222 -18.98 -12.38 5.46
CA SER A 222 -19.80 -12.98 6.52
C SER A 222 -21.06 -12.14 6.79
N ASN A 223 -21.96 -12.70 7.63
CA ASN A 223 -23.12 -11.95 8.14
C ASN A 223 -22.75 -10.97 9.28
N GLN A 224 -21.50 -10.96 9.72
CA GLN A 224 -21.01 -10.13 10.81
C GLN A 224 -20.33 -8.88 10.27
N LYS A 225 -20.84 -7.69 10.60
CA LYS A 225 -20.33 -6.42 10.12
C LYS A 225 -18.82 -6.26 10.40
N LEU A 226 -18.40 -6.49 11.65
CA LEU A 226 -17.01 -6.30 12.07
C LEU A 226 -16.00 -7.19 11.31
N LEU A 227 -16.41 -8.41 10.89
CA LEU A 227 -15.58 -9.26 10.05
C LEU A 227 -15.49 -8.73 8.60
N ASN A 228 -16.56 -8.13 8.10
CA ASN A 228 -16.57 -7.49 6.79
C ASN A 228 -15.74 -6.20 6.79
N ASP A 229 -15.77 -5.44 7.88
CA ASP A 229 -14.98 -4.22 8.06
C ASP A 229 -13.46 -4.51 8.18
N LEU A 230 -13.05 -5.74 8.50
CA LEU A 230 -11.65 -6.15 8.43
C LEU A 230 -11.10 -6.23 6.98
N VAL A 231 -11.96 -6.33 5.98
CA VAL A 231 -11.52 -6.64 4.59
C VAL A 231 -10.97 -5.41 3.86
N PRO A 232 -11.63 -4.24 3.81
CA PRO A 232 -11.11 -3.09 3.09
C PRO A 232 -9.90 -2.46 3.80
N ASN A 233 -9.09 -1.71 3.10
CA ASN A 233 -8.04 -0.88 3.68
C ASN A 233 -8.41 0.61 3.57
N ALA A 234 -7.78 1.45 4.39
CA ALA A 234 -8.04 2.88 4.46
C ALA A 234 -7.93 3.59 3.11
N ILE A 235 -6.95 3.18 2.28
CA ILE A 235 -6.70 3.79 0.96
C ILE A 235 -7.87 3.50 0.01
N TYR A 236 -8.38 2.27 0.03
CA TYR A 236 -9.55 1.90 -0.77
C TYR A 236 -10.80 2.65 -0.32
N MET A 237 -11.03 2.77 1.00
CA MET A 237 -12.17 3.47 1.57
C MET A 237 -12.12 4.97 1.26
N LEU A 238 -10.94 5.61 1.38
CA LEU A 238 -10.76 7.00 0.97
C LEU A 238 -11.04 7.20 -0.53
N LYS A 239 -10.52 6.31 -1.39
CA LYS A 239 -10.79 6.35 -2.84
C LYS A 239 -12.28 6.25 -3.13
N LYS A 240 -13.00 5.38 -2.41
CA LYS A 240 -14.46 5.23 -2.53
C LYS A 240 -15.17 6.51 -2.11
N ALA A 241 -14.85 7.06 -0.95
CA ALA A 241 -15.42 8.29 -0.43
C ALA A 241 -15.19 9.49 -1.38
N CYS A 242 -13.99 9.63 -1.96
CA CYS A 242 -13.71 10.63 -3.00
C CYS A 242 -14.59 10.47 -4.23
N LYS A 243 -14.81 9.24 -4.67
CA LYS A 243 -15.70 8.94 -5.82
C LYS A 243 -17.16 9.30 -5.53
N GLU A 244 -17.64 9.01 -4.34
CA GLU A 244 -19.00 9.34 -3.89
C GLU A 244 -19.19 10.85 -3.82
N LYS A 245 -18.23 11.58 -3.26
CA LYS A 245 -18.24 13.05 -3.25
C LYS A 245 -18.29 13.65 -4.66
N ALA A 246 -17.46 13.12 -5.57
CA ALA A 246 -17.46 13.59 -6.97
C ALA A 246 -18.76 13.29 -7.71
N LYS A 247 -19.50 12.24 -7.34
CA LYS A 247 -20.84 11.96 -7.88
C LYS A 247 -21.88 12.89 -7.31
N ALA A 248 -21.85 13.17 -6.00
CA ALA A 248 -22.77 14.10 -5.37
C ALA A 248 -22.69 15.50 -6.02
N PHE A 249 -21.49 16.03 -6.23
CA PHE A 249 -21.30 17.30 -6.94
C PHE A 249 -21.88 17.35 -8.36
N LYS A 250 -21.88 16.21 -9.08
CA LYS A 250 -22.46 16.13 -10.43
C LYS A 250 -23.98 16.07 -10.48
N VAL A 251 -24.61 15.75 -9.38
CA VAL A 251 -26.07 15.70 -9.27
C VAL A 251 -26.64 17.06 -8.89
N GLU A 252 -25.83 17.89 -8.18
CA GLU A 252 -26.21 19.24 -7.73
C GLU A 252 -25.94 20.33 -8.79
N SER A 253 -25.13 20.05 -9.81
CA SER A 253 -24.82 20.94 -10.95
C SER A 253 -25.72 20.67 -12.15
#